data_4ee1a6f03a1a916ce0bddfd5e8e4f0d1
#
_entry.id   4ee1a6f03a1a916ce0bddfd5e8e4f0d1
#
_cell.length_a   1.000
_cell.length_b   1.000
_cell.length_c   1.000
_cell.angle_alpha   90.00
_cell.angle_beta   90.00
_cell.angle_gamma   90.00
#
_symmetry.space_group_name_H-M   'P 1'
#
loop_
_entity.id
_entity.type
_entity.pdbx_description
1 polymer ?
#
loop_
_entity_poly.entity_id
_entity_poly.type
_entity_poly.pdbx_seq_one_letter_code
_entity_poly.pdbx_strand_id
1 'polypeptide(L)'
;MQFDWSAIWPAIPLLIEGAKMTLWISVLGLAGGLIIGLAAGFARTFGGWIANHVALVFIEVIRGTPIVVQVMFIYFALPMAFNDLRIDPFSAAVVTIMINSGAYIAEITRGAVLSIHKGFSEAGLALGLSRTETIRHVILPLALRRMLPPLGNQWIISIKDTSLFIVIGVAELTRQGQEIIAGNFRALEIWSAVAVFYLIITLVLSFILRRLERRMKIL
;
A
#
# COMPACT_ATOMS: atom_id res chain seq x y z
N MET A 1 -13.01 -6.38 -37.57
CA MET A 1 -13.39 -6.81 -36.21
C MET A 1 -14.61 -6.02 -35.82
N GLN A 2 -15.73 -6.67 -35.49
CA GLN A 2 -16.89 -5.98 -34.91
C GLN A 2 -16.75 -5.99 -33.39
N PHE A 3 -16.78 -4.82 -32.78
CA PHE A 3 -16.78 -4.68 -31.32
C PHE A 3 -18.17 -5.03 -30.80
N ASP A 4 -18.20 -5.80 -29.72
CA ASP A 4 -19.44 -6.22 -29.07
C ASP A 4 -19.41 -5.87 -27.58
N TRP A 5 -19.88 -4.67 -27.27
CA TRP A 5 -19.94 -4.16 -25.89
C TRP A 5 -20.93 -4.94 -25.00
N SER A 6 -21.83 -5.74 -25.60
CA SER A 6 -22.74 -6.58 -24.84
C SER A 6 -22.02 -7.70 -24.05
N ALA A 7 -20.79 -8.06 -24.49
CA ALA A 7 -19.93 -9.01 -23.78
C ALA A 7 -19.53 -8.58 -22.36
N ILE A 8 -19.67 -7.29 -22.03
CA ILE A 8 -19.37 -6.77 -20.70
C ILE A 8 -20.40 -7.24 -19.67
N TRP A 9 -21.69 -7.28 -20.03
CA TRP A 9 -22.76 -7.60 -19.07
C TRP A 9 -22.60 -8.95 -18.35
N PRO A 10 -22.33 -10.06 -19.04
CA PRO A 10 -22.08 -11.33 -18.38
C PRO A 10 -20.76 -11.39 -17.61
N ALA A 11 -19.81 -10.47 -17.89
CA ALA A 11 -18.53 -10.38 -17.21
C ALA A 11 -18.62 -9.66 -15.85
N ILE A 12 -19.61 -8.75 -15.66
CA ILE A 12 -19.74 -7.92 -14.46
C ILE A 12 -19.65 -8.71 -13.15
N PRO A 13 -20.36 -9.83 -12.94
CA PRO A 13 -20.29 -10.57 -11.68
C PRO A 13 -18.86 -11.02 -11.32
N LEU A 14 -18.12 -11.56 -12.30
CA LEU A 14 -16.73 -11.99 -12.09
C LEU A 14 -15.80 -10.81 -11.85
N LEU A 15 -15.97 -9.69 -12.55
CA LEU A 15 -15.20 -8.48 -12.32
C LEU A 15 -15.47 -7.90 -10.93
N ILE A 16 -16.70 -7.97 -10.41
CA ILE A 16 -17.01 -7.58 -9.03
C ILE A 16 -16.28 -8.46 -8.02
N GLU A 17 -16.27 -9.78 -8.23
CA GLU A 17 -15.53 -10.69 -7.34
C GLU A 17 -14.02 -10.39 -7.36
N GLY A 18 -13.44 -10.15 -8.54
CA GLY A 18 -12.07 -9.72 -8.68
C GLY A 18 -11.79 -8.37 -7.98
N ALA A 19 -12.71 -7.40 -8.10
CA ALA A 19 -12.62 -6.11 -7.43
C ALA A 19 -12.66 -6.25 -5.90
N LYS A 20 -13.51 -7.13 -5.36
CA LYS A 20 -13.51 -7.45 -3.93
C LYS A 20 -12.18 -8.03 -3.47
N MET A 21 -11.61 -8.97 -4.23
CA MET A 21 -10.31 -9.58 -3.94
C MET A 21 -9.21 -8.52 -3.92
N THR A 22 -9.16 -7.63 -4.94
CA THR A 22 -8.27 -6.47 -5.00
C THR A 22 -8.37 -5.61 -3.73
N LEU A 23 -9.58 -5.28 -3.30
CA LEU A 23 -9.81 -4.48 -2.09
C LEU A 23 -9.38 -5.21 -0.82
N TRP A 24 -9.69 -6.49 -0.66
CA TRP A 24 -9.28 -7.27 0.52
C TRP A 24 -7.76 -7.35 0.66
N ILE A 25 -7.05 -7.68 -0.43
CA ILE A 25 -5.58 -7.70 -0.42
C ILE A 25 -5.03 -6.34 -0.02
N SER A 26 -5.55 -5.26 -0.63
CA SER A 26 -5.08 -3.90 -0.37
C SER A 26 -5.33 -3.47 1.07
N VAL A 27 -6.52 -3.72 1.62
CA VAL A 27 -6.88 -3.31 2.99
C VAL A 27 -6.05 -4.07 4.02
N LEU A 28 -5.96 -5.41 3.90
CA LEU A 28 -5.20 -6.22 4.85
C LEU A 28 -3.70 -5.95 4.76
N GLY A 29 -3.17 -5.86 3.53
CA GLY A 29 -1.77 -5.56 3.30
C GLY A 29 -1.38 -4.18 3.82
N LEU A 30 -2.19 -3.15 3.56
CA LEU A 30 -1.93 -1.80 4.06
C LEU A 30 -2.11 -1.66 5.57
N ALA A 31 -3.07 -2.36 6.17
CA ALA A 31 -3.23 -2.35 7.63
C ALA A 31 -1.97 -2.88 8.32
N GLY A 32 -1.44 -4.02 7.87
CA GLY A 32 -0.17 -4.55 8.37
C GLY A 32 1.03 -3.66 7.98
N GLY A 33 1.04 -3.16 6.76
CA GLY A 33 2.07 -2.23 6.27
C GLY A 33 2.12 -0.92 7.06
N LEU A 34 0.99 -0.42 7.53
CA LEU A 34 0.94 0.75 8.41
C LEU A 34 1.66 0.48 9.75
N ILE A 35 1.44 -0.69 10.35
CA ILE A 35 2.11 -1.08 11.60
C ILE A 35 3.62 -1.17 11.39
N ILE A 36 4.06 -1.91 10.36
CA ILE A 36 5.48 -2.07 10.02
C ILE A 36 6.10 -0.71 9.69
N GLY A 37 5.42 0.07 8.87
CA GLY A 37 5.92 1.36 8.39
C GLY A 37 6.04 2.40 9.51
N LEU A 38 5.08 2.48 10.42
CA LEU A 38 5.20 3.35 11.59
C LEU A 38 6.36 2.91 12.48
N ALA A 39 6.48 1.61 12.79
CA ALA A 39 7.56 1.08 13.61
C ALA A 39 8.94 1.36 12.98
N ALA A 40 9.12 1.04 11.70
CA ALA A 40 10.37 1.29 10.99
C ALA A 40 10.66 2.79 10.81
N GLY A 41 9.64 3.60 10.53
CA GLY A 41 9.79 5.05 10.37
C GLY A 41 10.18 5.75 11.68
N PHE A 42 9.58 5.35 12.80
CA PHE A 42 9.98 5.86 14.12
C PHE A 42 11.36 5.35 14.54
N ALA A 43 11.70 4.09 14.27
CA ALA A 43 13.04 3.56 14.47
C ALA A 43 14.09 4.35 13.67
N ARG A 44 13.75 4.72 12.44
CA ARG A 44 14.58 5.56 11.55
C ARG A 44 14.77 6.98 12.06
N THR A 45 13.78 7.53 12.76
CA THR A 45 13.76 8.95 13.16
C THR A 45 14.24 9.17 14.59
N PHE A 46 13.83 8.31 15.51
CA PHE A 46 14.05 8.46 16.95
C PHE A 46 14.86 7.31 17.56
N GLY A 47 15.10 6.24 16.81
CA GLY A 47 15.83 5.07 17.29
C GLY A 47 17.32 5.32 17.46
N GLY A 48 17.94 4.49 18.32
CA GLY A 48 19.39 4.43 18.46
C GLY A 48 20.05 3.88 17.17
N TRP A 49 21.38 3.89 17.15
CA TRP A 49 22.17 3.51 15.98
C TRP A 49 21.76 2.16 15.35
N ILE A 50 21.55 1.13 16.18
CA ILE A 50 21.18 -0.23 15.70
C ILE A 50 19.79 -0.19 15.06
N ALA A 51 18.77 0.32 15.76
CA ALA A 51 17.39 0.38 15.25
C ALA A 51 17.29 1.19 13.97
N ASN A 52 18.03 2.29 13.88
CA ASN A 52 18.09 3.13 12.68
C ASN A 52 18.67 2.35 11.50
N HIS A 53 19.80 1.63 11.67
CA HIS A 53 20.44 0.89 10.57
C HIS A 53 19.63 -0.32 10.12
N VAL A 54 19.02 -1.06 11.05
CA VAL A 54 18.12 -2.18 10.70
C VAL A 54 16.93 -1.67 9.88
N ALA A 55 16.29 -0.59 10.32
CA ALA A 55 15.19 0.01 9.57
C ALA A 55 15.65 0.57 8.22
N LEU A 56 16.85 1.16 8.13
CA LEU A 56 17.42 1.63 6.87
C LEU A 56 17.58 0.48 5.88
N VAL A 57 18.23 -0.61 6.29
CA VAL A 57 18.46 -1.78 5.42
C VAL A 57 17.13 -2.35 4.93
N PHE A 58 16.14 -2.52 5.82
CA PHE A 58 14.81 -2.96 5.44
C PHE A 58 14.19 -2.06 4.36
N ILE A 59 14.20 -0.75 4.58
CA ILE A 59 13.62 0.23 3.66
C ILE A 59 14.32 0.19 2.30
N GLU A 60 15.65 0.22 2.28
CA GLU A 60 16.43 0.24 1.03
C GLU A 60 16.28 -1.06 0.23
N VAL A 61 16.30 -2.22 0.89
CA VAL A 61 16.11 -3.51 0.21
C VAL A 61 14.72 -3.61 -0.42
N ILE A 62 13.68 -3.25 0.33
CA ILE A 62 12.30 -3.39 -0.16
C ILE A 62 12.00 -2.36 -1.25
N ARG A 63 12.41 -1.10 -1.09
CA ARG A 63 12.19 -0.05 -2.10
C ARG A 63 13.12 -0.17 -3.30
N GLY A 64 14.27 -0.83 -3.14
CA GLY A 64 15.22 -1.09 -4.21
C GLY A 64 14.88 -2.31 -5.09
N THR A 65 13.84 -3.09 -4.74
CA THR A 65 13.43 -4.28 -5.49
C THR A 65 11.99 -4.14 -6.01
N PRO A 66 11.70 -4.64 -7.24
CA PRO A 66 10.33 -4.61 -7.77
C PRO A 66 9.37 -5.47 -6.94
N ILE A 67 8.15 -4.98 -6.70
CA ILE A 67 7.13 -5.72 -5.95
C ILE A 67 6.81 -7.10 -6.56
N VAL A 68 6.88 -7.20 -7.89
CA VAL A 68 6.71 -8.48 -8.61
C VAL A 68 7.79 -9.50 -8.20
N VAL A 69 9.03 -9.05 -8.03
CA VAL A 69 10.11 -9.92 -7.57
C VAL A 69 9.89 -10.34 -6.11
N GLN A 70 9.39 -9.41 -5.29
CA GLN A 70 9.08 -9.70 -3.88
C GLN A 70 8.00 -10.77 -3.75
N VAL A 71 6.90 -10.68 -4.52
CA VAL A 71 5.84 -11.69 -4.45
C VAL A 71 6.29 -13.04 -4.98
N MET A 72 7.11 -13.06 -6.04
CA MET A 72 7.69 -14.31 -6.57
C MET A 72 8.62 -14.97 -5.54
N PHE A 73 9.41 -14.16 -4.82
CA PHE A 73 10.27 -14.64 -3.75
C PHE A 73 9.45 -15.25 -2.61
N ILE A 74 8.40 -14.53 -2.14
CA ILE A 74 7.54 -14.98 -1.03
C ILE A 74 6.78 -16.25 -1.42
N TYR A 75 6.23 -16.32 -2.63
CA TYR A 75 5.36 -17.40 -3.05
C TYR A 75 6.10 -18.66 -3.50
N PHE A 76 7.25 -18.51 -4.17
CA PHE A 76 8.02 -19.64 -4.70
C PHE A 76 9.30 -19.92 -3.94
N ALA A 77 10.14 -18.91 -3.69
CA ALA A 77 11.46 -19.13 -3.15
C ALA A 77 11.45 -19.49 -1.66
N LEU A 78 10.63 -18.85 -0.84
CA LEU A 78 10.53 -19.18 0.59
C LEU A 78 10.04 -20.61 0.84
N PRO A 79 8.97 -21.11 0.20
CA PRO A 79 8.55 -22.51 0.33
C PRO A 79 9.61 -23.51 -0.12
N MET A 80 10.42 -23.17 -1.14
CA MET A 80 11.55 -24.03 -1.56
C MET A 80 12.69 -24.07 -0.54
N ALA A 81 12.91 -22.97 0.19
CA ALA A 81 13.94 -22.91 1.22
C ALA A 81 13.51 -23.56 2.55
N PHE A 82 12.20 -23.58 2.83
CA PHE A 82 11.60 -24.11 4.05
C PHE A 82 10.53 -25.14 3.68
N ASN A 83 10.89 -26.41 3.64
CA ASN A 83 10.09 -27.53 3.09
C ASN A 83 8.66 -27.66 3.66
N ASP A 84 8.41 -27.19 4.89
CA ASP A 84 7.12 -27.23 5.56
C ASP A 84 6.26 -25.96 5.34
N LEU A 85 6.84 -24.93 4.71
CA LEU A 85 6.15 -23.68 4.48
C LEU A 85 5.26 -23.77 3.24
N ARG A 86 3.94 -23.64 3.43
CA ARG A 86 2.97 -23.52 2.34
C ARG A 86 2.28 -22.17 2.45
N ILE A 87 2.41 -21.36 1.42
CA ILE A 87 1.79 -20.04 1.36
C ILE A 87 0.83 -20.06 0.17
N ASP A 88 -0.46 -19.83 0.42
CA ASP A 88 -1.44 -19.67 -0.65
C ASP A 88 -1.27 -18.32 -1.36
N PRO A 89 -1.77 -18.18 -2.61
CA PRO A 89 -1.58 -16.97 -3.40
C PRO A 89 -2.14 -15.69 -2.72
N PHE A 90 -3.28 -15.80 -2.03
CA PHE A 90 -3.88 -14.66 -1.34
C PHE A 90 -2.99 -14.17 -0.19
N SER A 91 -2.54 -15.08 0.66
CA SER A 91 -1.63 -14.76 1.78
C SER A 91 -0.31 -14.20 1.28
N ALA A 92 0.27 -14.74 0.19
CA ALA A 92 1.48 -14.22 -0.43
C ALA A 92 1.29 -12.77 -0.91
N ALA A 93 0.16 -12.48 -1.56
CA ALA A 93 -0.19 -11.15 -2.03
C ALA A 93 -0.34 -10.15 -0.87
N VAL A 94 -1.08 -10.52 0.19
CA VAL A 94 -1.27 -9.69 1.39
C VAL A 94 0.06 -9.39 2.07
N VAL A 95 0.91 -10.40 2.30
CA VAL A 95 2.23 -10.23 2.94
C VAL A 95 3.14 -9.36 2.06
N THR A 96 3.07 -9.51 0.75
CA THR A 96 3.86 -8.68 -0.18
C THR A 96 3.46 -7.21 -0.09
N ILE A 97 2.15 -6.89 -0.15
CA ILE A 97 1.68 -5.51 0.03
C ILE A 97 2.06 -4.99 1.42
N MET A 98 1.94 -5.82 2.46
CA MET A 98 2.29 -5.45 3.84
C MET A 98 3.76 -5.02 3.97
N ILE A 99 4.69 -5.83 3.46
CA ILE A 99 6.13 -5.55 3.53
C ILE A 99 6.47 -4.34 2.63
N ASN A 100 5.97 -4.35 1.39
CA ASN A 100 6.26 -3.30 0.42
C ASN A 100 5.72 -1.94 0.90
N SER A 101 4.43 -1.85 1.19
CA SER A 101 3.84 -0.59 1.69
C SER A 101 4.46 -0.15 3.01
N GLY A 102 4.84 -1.11 3.88
CA GLY A 102 5.54 -0.83 5.14
C GLY A 102 6.83 -0.03 4.94
N ALA A 103 7.63 -0.39 3.95
CA ALA A 103 8.86 0.35 3.62
C ALA A 103 8.58 1.77 3.10
N TYR A 104 7.56 1.94 2.24
CA TYR A 104 7.15 3.27 1.77
C TYR A 104 6.54 4.12 2.89
N ILE A 105 5.70 3.53 3.75
CA ILE A 105 5.10 4.22 4.90
C ILE A 105 6.18 4.62 5.92
N ALA A 106 7.25 3.83 6.08
CA ALA A 106 8.38 4.20 6.93
C ALA A 106 9.06 5.50 6.45
N GLU A 107 9.27 5.65 5.14
CA GLU A 107 9.82 6.89 4.57
C GLU A 107 8.81 8.06 4.64
N ILE A 108 7.52 7.80 4.44
CA ILE A 108 6.46 8.80 4.65
C ILE A 108 6.51 9.31 6.10
N THR A 109 6.61 8.39 7.08
CA THR A 109 6.72 8.72 8.50
C THR A 109 7.94 9.58 8.79
N ARG A 110 9.12 9.14 8.32
CA ARG A 110 10.37 9.89 8.47
C ARG A 110 10.29 11.27 7.83
N GLY A 111 9.81 11.34 6.59
CA GLY A 111 9.66 12.62 5.86
C GLY A 111 8.70 13.58 6.55
N ALA A 112 7.59 13.09 7.07
CA ALA A 112 6.62 13.90 7.82
C ALA A 112 7.22 14.49 9.09
N VAL A 113 7.95 13.68 9.88
CA VAL A 113 8.61 14.18 11.10
C VAL A 113 9.68 15.22 10.75
N LEU A 114 10.54 14.94 9.77
CA LEU A 114 11.62 15.85 9.37
C LEU A 114 11.10 17.17 8.73
N SER A 115 9.89 17.16 8.18
CA SER A 115 9.27 18.37 7.62
C SER A 115 8.82 19.38 8.68
N ILE A 116 8.72 18.98 9.94
CA ILE A 116 8.32 19.87 11.03
C ILE A 116 9.47 20.81 11.37
N HIS A 117 9.18 22.12 11.38
CA HIS A 117 10.20 23.12 11.68
C HIS A 117 10.75 22.93 13.10
N LYS A 118 12.08 23.03 13.24
CA LYS A 118 12.79 22.82 14.53
C LYS A 118 12.29 23.72 15.65
N GLY A 119 11.81 24.92 15.32
CA GLY A 119 11.22 25.84 16.28
C GLY A 119 10.07 25.27 17.11
N PHE A 120 9.30 24.30 16.59
CA PHE A 120 8.28 23.61 17.38
C PHE A 120 8.90 22.76 18.51
N SER A 121 10.01 22.10 18.23
CA SER A 121 10.73 21.33 19.24
C SER A 121 11.40 22.25 20.27
N GLU A 122 12.00 23.33 19.81
CA GLU A 122 12.64 24.34 20.66
C GLU A 122 11.63 25.04 21.57
N ALA A 123 10.45 25.40 21.04
CA ALA A 123 9.36 25.99 21.84
C ALA A 123 8.85 25.02 22.92
N GLY A 124 8.69 23.73 22.59
CA GLY A 124 8.31 22.72 23.56
C GLY A 124 9.31 22.62 24.72
N LEU A 125 10.59 22.56 24.40
CA LEU A 125 11.67 22.54 25.41
C LEU A 125 11.74 23.84 26.23
N ALA A 126 11.55 25.00 25.59
CA ALA A 126 11.52 26.29 26.28
C ALA A 126 10.36 26.45 27.29
N LEU A 127 9.24 25.74 27.02
CA LEU A 127 8.10 25.62 27.94
C LEU A 127 8.31 24.59 29.05
N GLY A 128 9.49 24.00 29.16
CA GLY A 128 9.83 23.01 30.19
C GLY A 128 9.41 21.57 29.90
N LEU A 129 8.93 21.28 28.69
CA LEU A 129 8.65 19.90 28.30
C LEU A 129 9.96 19.13 28.13
N SER A 130 9.98 17.89 28.59
CA SER A 130 11.05 16.95 28.26
C SER A 130 11.05 16.63 26.75
N ARG A 131 12.14 16.06 26.23
CA ARG A 131 12.21 15.62 24.82
C ARG A 131 11.09 14.66 24.44
N THR A 132 10.78 13.72 25.32
CA THR A 132 9.71 12.73 25.08
C THR A 132 8.34 13.40 25.05
N GLU A 133 8.06 14.32 25.97
CA GLU A 133 6.81 15.09 25.99
C GLU A 133 6.68 15.99 24.77
N THR A 134 7.76 16.64 24.36
CA THR A 134 7.80 17.45 23.13
C THR A 134 7.48 16.60 21.91
N ILE A 135 8.08 15.40 21.78
CA ILE A 135 7.76 14.49 20.68
C ILE A 135 6.29 14.07 20.74
N ARG A 136 5.80 13.64 21.89
CA ARG A 136 4.46 13.10 22.05
C ARG A 136 3.35 14.13 21.85
N HIS A 137 3.52 15.35 22.40
CA HIS A 137 2.46 16.35 22.46
C HIS A 137 2.56 17.43 21.37
N VAL A 138 3.75 17.63 20.78
CA VAL A 138 3.96 18.66 19.77
C VAL A 138 4.27 18.03 18.40
N ILE A 139 5.33 17.22 18.30
CA ILE A 139 5.82 16.73 17.01
C ILE A 139 4.91 15.65 16.43
N LEU A 140 4.55 14.64 17.22
CA LEU A 140 3.77 13.48 16.74
C LEU A 140 2.38 13.87 16.19
N PRO A 141 1.58 14.72 16.84
CA PRO A 141 0.30 15.16 16.28
C PRO A 141 0.44 15.90 14.95
N LEU A 142 1.49 16.73 14.81
CA LEU A 142 1.77 17.43 13.55
C LEU A 142 2.24 16.48 12.47
N ALA A 143 3.13 15.52 12.81
CA ALA A 143 3.62 14.51 11.89
C ALA A 143 2.48 13.65 11.36
N LEU A 144 1.58 13.14 12.21
CA LEU A 144 0.44 12.33 11.81
C LEU A 144 -0.46 13.06 10.81
N ARG A 145 -0.73 14.36 11.03
CA ARG A 145 -1.49 15.15 10.06
C ARG A 145 -0.78 15.26 8.71
N ARG A 146 0.55 15.46 8.70
CA ARG A 146 1.35 15.57 7.47
C ARG A 146 1.53 14.25 6.74
N MET A 147 1.38 13.12 7.43
CA MET A 147 1.43 11.79 6.82
C MET A 147 0.19 11.45 6.00
N LEU A 148 -0.99 12.02 6.31
CA LEU A 148 -2.26 11.61 5.71
C LEU A 148 -2.31 11.70 4.18
N PRO A 149 -1.91 12.82 3.53
CA PRO A 149 -1.95 12.89 2.07
C PRO A 149 -1.05 11.84 1.40
N PRO A 150 0.23 11.68 1.78
CA PRO A 150 1.06 10.64 1.18
C PRO A 150 0.61 9.21 1.52
N LEU A 151 0.03 8.95 2.71
CA LEU A 151 -0.57 7.65 3.04
C LEU A 151 -1.75 7.33 2.13
N GLY A 152 -2.60 8.33 1.85
CA GLY A 152 -3.70 8.16 0.90
C GLY A 152 -3.21 7.83 -0.50
N ASN A 153 -2.17 8.50 -0.98
CA ASN A 153 -1.55 8.18 -2.26
C ASN A 153 -0.95 6.77 -2.28
N GLN A 154 -0.27 6.36 -1.19
CA GLN A 154 0.26 5.00 -1.06
C GLN A 154 -0.85 3.95 -1.15
N TRP A 155 -2.03 4.22 -0.59
CA TRP A 155 -3.17 3.33 -0.71
C TRP A 155 -3.62 3.14 -2.16
N ILE A 156 -3.77 4.24 -2.90
CA ILE A 156 -4.14 4.19 -4.32
C ILE A 156 -3.11 3.41 -5.14
N ILE A 157 -1.81 3.56 -4.84
CA ILE A 157 -0.74 2.81 -5.49
C ILE A 157 -0.90 1.32 -5.18
N SER A 158 -1.03 0.94 -3.92
CA SER A 158 -1.15 -0.46 -3.50
C SER A 158 -2.36 -1.18 -4.11
N ILE A 159 -3.51 -0.49 -4.30
CA ILE A 159 -4.66 -1.07 -5.03
C ILE A 159 -4.28 -1.43 -6.46
N LYS A 160 -3.54 -0.59 -7.15
CA LYS A 160 -3.12 -0.86 -8.54
C LYS A 160 -2.04 -1.94 -8.60
N ASP A 161 -1.15 -1.99 -7.61
CA ASP A 161 -0.08 -2.98 -7.54
C ASP A 161 -0.61 -4.41 -7.37
N THR A 162 -1.84 -4.60 -6.86
CA THR A 162 -2.45 -5.94 -6.79
C THR A 162 -2.56 -6.60 -8.16
N SER A 163 -2.69 -5.83 -9.25
CA SER A 163 -2.72 -6.34 -10.62
C SER A 163 -1.47 -7.14 -11.00
N LEU A 164 -0.34 -6.85 -10.37
CA LEU A 164 0.92 -7.57 -10.59
C LEU A 164 0.92 -8.98 -10.01
N PHE A 165 -0.01 -9.30 -9.11
CA PHE A 165 -0.12 -10.64 -8.50
C PHE A 165 -0.80 -11.68 -9.40
N ILE A 166 -1.19 -11.29 -10.61
CA ILE A 166 -1.58 -12.19 -11.68
C ILE A 166 -0.52 -13.29 -11.93
N VAL A 167 0.77 -12.97 -11.70
CA VAL A 167 1.90 -13.88 -11.91
C VAL A 167 1.90 -15.10 -10.96
N ILE A 168 1.23 -14.99 -9.82
CA ILE A 168 1.07 -16.09 -8.85
C ILE A 168 -0.38 -16.63 -8.83
N GLY A 169 -1.21 -16.23 -9.80
CA GLY A 169 -2.56 -16.75 -9.98
C GLY A 169 -3.61 -16.23 -9.00
N VAL A 170 -3.38 -15.08 -8.35
CA VAL A 170 -4.40 -14.45 -7.50
C VAL A 170 -5.59 -13.99 -8.35
N ALA A 171 -6.80 -14.44 -7.98
CA ALA A 171 -8.04 -14.13 -8.70
C ALA A 171 -8.55 -12.69 -8.41
N GLU A 172 -7.66 -11.70 -8.52
CA GLU A 172 -7.96 -10.28 -8.41
C GLU A 172 -8.55 -9.73 -9.74
N LEU A 173 -8.89 -8.45 -9.77
CA LEU A 173 -9.63 -7.84 -10.88
C LEU A 173 -8.98 -8.03 -12.25
N THR A 174 -7.64 -7.89 -12.37
CA THR A 174 -6.92 -8.08 -13.64
C THR A 174 -6.92 -9.54 -14.08
N ARG A 175 -6.74 -10.47 -13.15
CA ARG A 175 -6.78 -11.90 -13.41
C ARG A 175 -8.17 -12.34 -13.89
N GLN A 176 -9.24 -11.84 -13.26
CA GLN A 176 -10.61 -12.10 -13.72
C GLN A 176 -10.83 -11.62 -15.16
N GLY A 177 -10.35 -10.39 -15.46
CA GLY A 177 -10.39 -9.90 -16.85
C GLY A 177 -9.66 -10.83 -17.84
N GLN A 178 -8.47 -11.30 -17.47
CA GLN A 178 -7.70 -12.24 -18.31
C GLN A 178 -8.45 -13.56 -18.56
N GLU A 179 -9.04 -14.14 -17.52
CA GLU A 179 -9.79 -15.40 -17.62
C GLU A 179 -11.03 -15.25 -18.50
N ILE A 180 -11.76 -14.14 -18.39
CA ILE A 180 -12.91 -13.85 -19.25
C ILE A 180 -12.47 -13.73 -20.71
N ILE A 181 -11.38 -13.02 -20.99
CA ILE A 181 -10.83 -12.86 -22.35
C ILE A 181 -10.40 -14.20 -22.93
N ALA A 182 -9.81 -15.08 -22.13
CA ALA A 182 -9.42 -16.42 -22.57
C ALA A 182 -10.62 -17.27 -23.05
N GLY A 183 -11.82 -16.99 -22.52
CA GLY A 183 -13.07 -17.68 -22.92
C GLY A 183 -13.82 -17.03 -24.09
N ASN A 184 -13.73 -15.69 -24.26
CA ASN A 184 -14.57 -14.96 -25.24
C ASN A 184 -13.79 -14.20 -26.32
N PHE A 185 -12.47 -14.08 -26.20
CA PHE A 185 -11.57 -13.35 -27.12
C PHE A 185 -11.92 -11.87 -27.32
N ARG A 186 -12.67 -11.25 -26.38
CA ARG A 186 -13.10 -9.84 -26.42
C ARG A 186 -12.17 -8.94 -25.60
N ALA A 187 -10.91 -8.81 -26.03
CA ALA A 187 -9.88 -8.16 -25.24
C ALA A 187 -10.15 -6.65 -25.04
N LEU A 188 -10.58 -5.92 -26.07
CA LEU A 188 -10.81 -4.48 -25.97
C LEU A 188 -11.95 -4.16 -24.99
N GLU A 189 -13.05 -4.87 -25.13
CA GLU A 189 -14.25 -4.69 -24.31
C GLU A 189 -13.98 -4.99 -22.82
N ILE A 190 -13.34 -6.12 -22.56
CA ILE A 190 -13.10 -6.58 -21.17
C ILE A 190 -11.98 -5.75 -20.52
N TRP A 191 -10.86 -5.43 -21.21
CA TRP A 191 -9.84 -4.55 -20.64
C TRP A 191 -10.37 -3.14 -20.38
N SER A 192 -11.27 -2.63 -21.24
CA SER A 192 -11.95 -1.36 -20.99
C SER A 192 -12.81 -1.42 -19.73
N ALA A 193 -13.55 -2.53 -19.51
CA ALA A 193 -14.32 -2.73 -18.30
C ALA A 193 -13.43 -2.81 -17.06
N VAL A 194 -12.35 -3.59 -17.08
CA VAL A 194 -11.36 -3.69 -15.99
C VAL A 194 -10.79 -2.30 -15.66
N ALA A 195 -10.41 -1.51 -16.68
CA ALA A 195 -9.89 -0.15 -16.48
C ALA A 195 -10.94 0.76 -15.81
N VAL A 196 -12.21 0.66 -16.21
CA VAL A 196 -13.31 1.42 -15.59
C VAL A 196 -13.51 1.01 -14.12
N PHE A 197 -13.44 -0.28 -13.80
CA PHE A 197 -13.53 -0.75 -12.41
C PHE A 197 -12.40 -0.17 -11.55
N TYR A 198 -11.13 -0.25 -11.99
CA TYR A 198 -10.01 0.38 -11.28
C TYR A 198 -10.20 1.89 -11.13
N LEU A 199 -10.65 2.56 -12.19
CA LEU A 199 -10.91 4.00 -12.16
C LEU A 199 -11.97 4.35 -11.12
N ILE A 200 -13.09 3.62 -11.06
CA ILE A 200 -14.15 3.85 -10.07
C ILE A 200 -13.59 3.66 -8.66
N ILE A 201 -12.90 2.55 -8.39
CA ILE A 201 -12.32 2.25 -7.07
C ILE A 201 -11.36 3.38 -6.64
N THR A 202 -10.44 3.78 -7.51
CA THR A 202 -9.43 4.79 -7.19
C THR A 202 -10.03 6.20 -7.09
N LEU A 203 -11.05 6.55 -7.88
CA LEU A 203 -11.76 7.83 -7.77
C LEU A 203 -12.57 7.94 -6.47
N VAL A 204 -13.29 6.87 -6.11
CA VAL A 204 -14.06 6.83 -4.85
C VAL A 204 -13.10 6.99 -3.66
N LEU A 205 -12.00 6.23 -3.64
CA LEU A 205 -10.99 6.36 -2.59
C LEU A 205 -10.37 7.76 -2.56
N SER A 206 -9.99 8.31 -3.71
CA SER A 206 -9.45 9.67 -3.81
C SER A 206 -10.44 10.73 -3.30
N PHE A 207 -11.74 10.56 -3.56
CA PHE A 207 -12.76 11.45 -3.06
C PHE A 207 -12.87 11.40 -1.53
N ILE A 208 -12.88 10.18 -0.94
CA ILE A 208 -12.91 9.97 0.51
C ILE A 208 -11.68 10.61 1.16
N LEU A 209 -10.48 10.34 0.62
CA LEU A 209 -9.21 10.88 1.14
C LEU A 209 -9.19 12.42 1.12
N ARG A 210 -9.56 13.04 0.00
CA ARG A 210 -9.68 14.52 -0.08
C ARG A 210 -10.68 15.11 0.92
N ARG A 211 -11.76 14.38 1.24
CA ARG A 211 -12.70 14.81 2.29
C ARG A 211 -12.07 14.75 3.68
N LEU A 212 -11.30 13.70 3.98
CA LEU A 212 -10.59 13.56 5.24
C LEU A 212 -9.50 14.64 5.39
N GLU A 213 -8.69 14.86 4.36
CA GLU A 213 -7.65 15.90 4.33
C GLU A 213 -8.23 17.29 4.61
N ARG A 214 -9.35 17.65 3.96
CA ARG A 214 -10.03 18.95 4.19
C ARG A 214 -10.54 19.12 5.61
N ARG A 215 -10.96 18.05 6.28
CA ARG A 215 -11.41 18.11 7.69
C ARG A 215 -10.25 18.27 8.68
N MET A 216 -9.08 17.76 8.32
CA MET A 216 -7.90 17.78 9.19
C MET A 216 -7.03 19.01 8.99
N LYS A 217 -7.49 20.05 8.26
CA LYS A 217 -6.81 21.31 7.92
C LYS A 217 -5.42 21.43 8.56
N ILE A 218 -4.40 21.23 7.74
CA ILE A 218 -3.02 21.53 8.10
C ILE A 218 -2.84 23.02 7.81
N LEU A 219 -2.61 23.80 8.86
CA LEU A 219 -2.19 25.19 8.74
C LEU A 219 -0.80 25.23 8.12
#